data_140555c1145766f286831f1d131dd300
#
_entry.id   140555c1145766f286831f1d131dd300
#
_cell.length_a   1.000
_cell.length_b   1.000
_cell.length_c   1.000
_cell.angle_alpha   90.00
_cell.angle_beta   90.00
_cell.angle_gamma   90.00
#
_symmetry.space_group_name_H-M   'P 1'
#
loop_
_entity.id
_entity.type
_entity.pdbx_description
1 polymer ?
#
loop_
_entity_poly.entity_id
_entity_poly.type
_entity_poly.pdbx_seq_one_letter_code
_entity_poly.pdbx_strand_id
1 'polypeptide(L)'
;MLAMASRQWWVLALQGALGIAVGILAIIYPDLALATIALLFGAWAIVSGVSQLTAGWQVAEHRGRSWPFLVAGAASVIAGVLALVFPGITLLYLILLLGAWILISGVMEVYSAWRIRNEITGEWILAALGFLRVVVGGIILAMPVVGALLTAVLFAAWALLSGIAALALGLRLRQLRTGMSTAGAS
;
A
#
# COMPACT_ATOMS: atom_id res chain seq x y z
N MET A 1 -18.87 21.52 -8.81
CA MET A 1 -17.84 20.62 -8.27
C MET A 1 -16.42 21.14 -8.47
N LEU A 2 -16.06 21.75 -9.62
CA LEU A 2 -14.70 22.30 -9.86
C LEU A 2 -14.32 23.46 -8.92
N ALA A 3 -15.27 24.30 -8.50
CA ALA A 3 -15.02 25.42 -7.60
C ALA A 3 -14.65 25.01 -6.16
N MET A 4 -15.06 23.83 -5.68
CA MET A 4 -14.63 23.30 -4.38
C MET A 4 -13.21 22.69 -4.46
N ALA A 5 -12.87 22.04 -5.57
CA ALA A 5 -11.54 21.48 -5.78
C ALA A 5 -10.45 22.55 -5.90
N SER A 6 -10.75 23.70 -6.50
CA SER A 6 -9.81 24.83 -6.65
C SER A 6 -9.50 25.54 -5.31
N ARG A 7 -10.30 25.36 -4.28
CA ARG A 7 -10.06 25.92 -2.94
C ARG A 7 -9.00 25.14 -2.15
N GLN A 8 -8.77 23.87 -2.53
CA GLN A 8 -7.87 22.96 -1.78
C GLN A 8 -6.55 22.68 -2.54
N TRP A 9 -6.18 23.50 -3.55
CA TRP A 9 -4.94 23.31 -4.32
C TRP A 9 -3.68 23.24 -3.44
N TRP A 10 -3.66 24.00 -2.34
CA TRP A 10 -2.53 24.03 -1.39
C TRP A 10 -2.37 22.70 -0.64
N VAL A 11 -3.47 21.99 -0.35
CA VAL A 11 -3.43 20.67 0.30
C VAL A 11 -2.77 19.65 -0.63
N LEU A 12 -3.14 19.66 -1.91
CA LEU A 12 -2.53 18.79 -2.93
C LEU A 12 -1.06 19.15 -3.15
N ALA A 13 -0.72 20.44 -3.17
CA ALA A 13 0.66 20.89 -3.30
C ALA A 13 1.51 20.48 -2.08
N LEU A 14 0.97 20.63 -0.87
CA LEU A 14 1.62 20.20 0.37
C LEU A 14 1.78 18.68 0.40
N GLN A 15 0.73 17.91 0.05
CA GLN A 15 0.79 16.46 -0.03
C GLN A 15 1.84 16.01 -1.06
N GLY A 16 1.92 16.68 -2.22
CA GLY A 16 2.91 16.41 -3.23
C GLY A 16 4.34 16.67 -2.76
N ALA A 17 4.58 17.81 -2.09
CA ALA A 17 5.88 18.16 -1.53
C ALA A 17 6.31 17.16 -0.43
N LEU A 18 5.39 16.80 0.47
CA LEU A 18 5.65 15.79 1.50
C LEU A 18 5.91 14.41 0.89
N GLY A 19 5.14 14.00 -0.14
CA GLY A 19 5.37 12.74 -0.84
C GLY A 19 6.75 12.65 -1.49
N ILE A 20 7.21 13.75 -2.12
CA ILE A 20 8.58 13.83 -2.70
C ILE A 20 9.63 13.75 -1.58
N ALA A 21 9.46 14.50 -0.49
CA ALA A 21 10.39 14.49 0.63
C ALA A 21 10.51 13.08 1.25
N VAL A 22 9.37 12.41 1.49
CA VAL A 22 9.33 11.03 2.00
C VAL A 22 10.00 10.06 1.01
N GLY A 23 9.74 10.20 -0.30
CA GLY A 23 10.36 9.36 -1.32
C GLY A 23 11.89 9.51 -1.36
N ILE A 24 12.40 10.74 -1.26
CA ILE A 24 13.84 11.01 -1.21
C ILE A 24 14.45 10.43 0.08
N LEU A 25 13.81 10.65 1.24
CA LEU A 25 14.27 10.10 2.52
C LEU A 25 14.28 8.58 2.51
N ALA A 26 13.31 7.93 1.87
CA ALA A 26 13.25 6.49 1.77
C ALA A 26 14.39 5.90 0.90
N ILE A 27 14.90 6.64 -0.07
CA ILE A 27 16.09 6.25 -0.85
C ILE A 27 17.36 6.39 -0.02
N ILE A 28 17.49 7.51 0.74
CA ILE A 28 18.70 7.80 1.52
C ILE A 28 18.78 6.90 2.76
N TYR A 29 17.63 6.65 3.40
CA TYR A 29 17.53 5.90 4.65
C TYR A 29 16.48 4.76 4.52
N PRO A 30 16.79 3.69 3.78
CA PRO A 30 15.83 2.60 3.56
C PRO A 30 15.40 1.92 4.86
N ASP A 31 16.28 1.81 5.85
CA ASP A 31 15.97 1.21 7.15
C ASP A 31 14.90 2.00 7.90
N LEU A 32 14.96 3.34 7.87
CA LEU A 32 13.95 4.20 8.46
C LEU A 32 12.60 4.09 7.74
N ALA A 33 12.62 3.99 6.41
CA ALA A 33 11.41 3.79 5.62
C ALA A 33 10.73 2.46 5.95
N LEU A 34 11.50 1.38 6.06
CA LEU A 34 11.02 0.06 6.43
C LEU A 34 10.48 0.04 7.87
N ALA A 35 11.19 0.65 8.82
CA ALA A 35 10.71 0.78 10.19
C ALA A 35 9.39 1.57 10.27
N THR A 36 9.28 2.65 9.49
CA THR A 36 8.05 3.45 9.39
C THR A 36 6.88 2.61 8.87
N ILE A 37 7.09 1.79 7.85
CA ILE A 37 6.07 0.87 7.32
C ILE A 37 5.60 -0.10 8.42
N ALA A 38 6.53 -0.70 9.18
CA ALA A 38 6.18 -1.61 10.27
C ALA A 38 5.38 -0.92 11.39
N LEU A 39 5.77 0.31 11.77
CA LEU A 39 5.06 1.10 12.78
C LEU A 39 3.67 1.51 12.32
N LEU A 40 3.53 1.96 11.06
CA LEU A 40 2.22 2.30 10.47
C LEU A 40 1.31 1.08 10.39
N PHE A 41 1.88 -0.08 10.00
CA PHE A 41 1.14 -1.35 10.03
C PHE A 41 0.68 -1.69 11.44
N GLY A 42 1.55 -1.54 12.45
CA GLY A 42 1.22 -1.77 13.85
C GLY A 42 0.08 -0.89 14.34
N ALA A 43 0.15 0.41 14.08
CA ALA A 43 -0.90 1.36 14.43
C ALA A 43 -2.23 1.01 13.74
N TRP A 44 -2.17 0.73 12.42
CA TRP A 44 -3.36 0.32 11.65
C TRP A 44 -3.96 -0.99 12.16
N ALA A 45 -3.13 -1.99 12.50
CA ALA A 45 -3.57 -3.27 13.01
C ALA A 45 -4.29 -3.14 14.36
N ILE A 46 -3.80 -2.25 15.26
CA ILE A 46 -4.48 -1.96 16.54
C ILE A 46 -5.84 -1.32 16.29
N VAL A 47 -5.92 -0.26 15.47
CA VAL A 47 -7.18 0.43 15.16
C VAL A 47 -8.18 -0.53 14.51
N SER A 48 -7.73 -1.32 13.54
CA SER A 48 -8.54 -2.33 12.87
C SER A 48 -9.01 -3.41 13.84
N GLY A 49 -8.11 -3.90 14.72
CA GLY A 49 -8.43 -4.90 15.72
C GLY A 49 -9.47 -4.42 16.74
N VAL A 50 -9.33 -3.19 17.24
CA VAL A 50 -10.33 -2.58 18.14
C VAL A 50 -11.67 -2.44 17.43
N SER A 51 -11.69 -2.00 16.17
CA SER A 51 -12.90 -1.90 15.37
C SER A 51 -13.58 -3.27 15.18
N GLN A 52 -12.82 -4.34 14.96
CA GLN A 52 -13.34 -5.70 14.86
C GLN A 52 -13.89 -6.22 16.18
N LEU A 53 -13.24 -5.92 17.30
CA LEU A 53 -13.73 -6.29 18.64
C LEU A 53 -15.06 -5.60 18.94
N THR A 54 -15.18 -4.31 18.65
CA THR A 54 -16.44 -3.56 18.87
C THR A 54 -17.56 -4.07 17.96
N ALA A 55 -17.27 -4.35 16.69
CA ALA A 55 -18.22 -4.94 15.76
C ALA A 55 -18.64 -6.35 16.20
N GLY A 56 -17.68 -7.18 16.66
CA GLY A 56 -17.95 -8.51 17.20
C GLY A 56 -18.88 -8.48 18.42
N TRP A 57 -18.68 -7.50 19.30
CA TRP A 57 -19.56 -7.31 20.48
C TRP A 57 -21.01 -6.97 20.08
N GLN A 58 -21.18 -6.04 19.14
CA GLN A 58 -22.50 -5.66 18.65
C GLN A 58 -23.23 -6.82 17.95
N VAL A 59 -22.49 -7.65 17.19
CA VAL A 59 -23.05 -8.85 16.54
C VAL A 59 -23.45 -9.91 17.58
N ALA A 60 -22.68 -10.04 18.68
CA ALA A 60 -23.00 -10.97 19.77
C ALA A 60 -24.37 -10.69 20.40
N GLU A 61 -24.69 -9.40 20.61
CA GLU A 61 -25.97 -8.98 21.20
C GLU A 61 -27.19 -9.32 20.33
N HIS A 62 -26.99 -9.35 18.97
CA HIS A 62 -28.11 -9.47 18.03
C HIS A 62 -28.24 -10.83 17.33
N ARG A 63 -27.15 -11.59 17.14
CA ARG A 63 -27.09 -12.80 16.30
C ARG A 63 -26.30 -13.99 16.85
N GLY A 64 -25.74 -13.92 18.04
CA GLY A 64 -25.18 -15.06 18.79
C GLY A 64 -23.87 -15.69 18.24
N ARG A 65 -23.39 -15.37 17.02
CA ARG A 65 -22.17 -15.97 16.42
C ARG A 65 -21.12 -14.92 16.07
N SER A 66 -20.52 -14.32 17.07
CA SER A 66 -19.54 -13.23 16.93
C SER A 66 -18.08 -13.66 17.11
N TRP A 67 -17.83 -14.91 17.51
CA TRP A 67 -16.50 -15.38 17.84
C TRP A 67 -15.41 -15.15 16.75
N PRO A 68 -15.70 -15.23 15.40
CA PRO A 68 -14.68 -14.97 14.41
C PRO A 68 -14.17 -13.53 14.44
N PHE A 69 -15.06 -12.56 14.68
CA PHE A 69 -14.70 -11.14 14.80
C PHE A 69 -13.88 -10.88 16.07
N LEU A 70 -14.23 -11.53 17.18
CA LEU A 70 -13.49 -11.38 18.43
C LEU A 70 -12.09 -11.97 18.34
N VAL A 71 -11.95 -13.17 17.76
CA VAL A 71 -10.65 -13.81 17.55
C VAL A 71 -9.79 -13.00 16.57
N ALA A 72 -10.36 -12.59 15.42
CA ALA A 72 -9.64 -11.78 14.44
C ALA A 72 -9.24 -10.42 15.01
N GLY A 73 -10.13 -9.76 15.76
CA GLY A 73 -9.84 -8.49 16.42
C GLY A 73 -8.73 -8.61 17.47
N ALA A 74 -8.80 -9.63 18.34
CA ALA A 74 -7.75 -9.88 19.33
C ALA A 74 -6.40 -10.19 18.66
N ALA A 75 -6.38 -11.05 17.64
CA ALA A 75 -5.18 -11.36 16.89
C ALA A 75 -4.58 -10.11 16.22
N SER A 76 -5.42 -9.23 15.65
CA SER A 76 -4.98 -7.97 15.04
C SER A 76 -4.38 -7.01 16.07
N VAL A 77 -4.97 -6.88 17.26
CA VAL A 77 -4.42 -6.04 18.33
C VAL A 77 -3.09 -6.59 18.80
N ILE A 78 -2.97 -7.91 19.03
CA ILE A 78 -1.72 -8.56 19.45
C ILE A 78 -0.64 -8.34 18.37
N ALA A 79 -0.97 -8.58 17.10
CA ALA A 79 -0.05 -8.37 15.99
C ALA A 79 0.40 -6.90 15.90
N GLY A 80 -0.52 -5.96 16.11
CA GLY A 80 -0.22 -4.52 16.12
C GLY A 80 0.71 -4.12 17.25
N VAL A 81 0.48 -4.62 18.46
CA VAL A 81 1.37 -4.38 19.62
C VAL A 81 2.76 -4.99 19.36
N LEU A 82 2.83 -6.22 18.85
CA LEU A 82 4.10 -6.85 18.49
C LEU A 82 4.87 -6.05 17.42
N ALA A 83 4.15 -5.48 16.45
CA ALA A 83 4.74 -4.63 15.42
C ALA A 83 5.35 -3.33 15.98
N LEU A 84 4.75 -2.76 17.01
CA LEU A 84 5.29 -1.57 17.67
C LEU A 84 6.48 -1.89 18.58
N VAL A 85 6.47 -3.05 19.26
CA VAL A 85 7.54 -3.45 20.18
C VAL A 85 8.73 -4.06 19.43
N PHE A 86 8.47 -4.84 18.38
CA PHE A 86 9.49 -5.55 17.59
C PHE A 86 9.36 -5.26 16.10
N PRO A 87 9.61 -4.01 15.64
CA PRO A 87 9.37 -3.62 14.24
C PRO A 87 10.23 -4.43 13.25
N GLY A 88 11.48 -4.77 13.60
CA GLY A 88 12.36 -5.56 12.72
C GLY A 88 11.85 -6.99 12.47
N ILE A 89 11.35 -7.66 13.50
CA ILE A 89 10.78 -9.01 13.38
C ILE A 89 9.49 -8.94 12.57
N THR A 90 8.63 -7.97 12.85
CA THR A 90 7.38 -7.78 12.11
C THR A 90 7.64 -7.50 10.64
N LEU A 91 8.62 -6.66 10.33
CA LEU A 91 9.03 -6.39 8.95
C LEU A 91 9.47 -7.66 8.23
N LEU A 92 10.28 -8.51 8.87
CA LEU A 92 10.70 -9.79 8.30
C LEU A 92 9.48 -10.65 7.94
N TYR A 93 8.52 -10.81 8.86
CA TYR A 93 7.30 -11.58 8.59
C TYR A 93 6.45 -10.97 7.48
N LEU A 94 6.33 -9.64 7.42
CA LEU A 94 5.59 -8.96 6.35
C LEU A 94 6.24 -9.20 4.98
N ILE A 95 7.58 -9.16 4.90
CA ILE A 95 8.32 -9.43 3.67
C ILE A 95 8.16 -10.89 3.23
N LEU A 96 8.25 -11.84 4.17
CA LEU A 96 8.04 -13.26 3.85
C LEU A 96 6.60 -13.50 3.40
N LEU A 97 5.61 -12.89 4.05
CA LEU A 97 4.21 -12.99 3.66
C LEU A 97 3.98 -12.39 2.26
N LEU A 98 4.58 -11.24 1.97
CA LEU A 98 4.55 -10.60 0.66
C LEU A 98 5.17 -11.50 -0.41
N GLY A 99 6.36 -12.06 -0.14
CA GLY A 99 7.03 -13.01 -1.04
C GLY A 99 6.19 -14.25 -1.34
N ALA A 100 5.59 -14.85 -0.30
CA ALA A 100 4.68 -15.98 -0.45
C ALA A 100 3.45 -15.62 -1.28
N TRP A 101 2.84 -14.46 -1.03
CA TRP A 101 1.70 -13.97 -1.80
C TRP A 101 2.04 -13.74 -3.27
N ILE A 102 3.19 -13.10 -3.57
CA ILE A 102 3.67 -12.87 -4.94
C ILE A 102 3.92 -14.20 -5.65
N LEU A 103 4.54 -15.18 -4.97
CA LEU A 103 4.82 -16.50 -5.51
C LEU A 103 3.52 -17.25 -5.84
N ILE A 104 2.58 -17.33 -4.89
CA ILE A 104 1.30 -18.01 -5.08
C ILE A 104 0.50 -17.35 -6.21
N SER A 105 0.42 -16.00 -6.21
CA SER A 105 -0.29 -15.27 -7.26
C SER A 105 0.34 -15.48 -8.63
N GLY A 106 1.68 -15.52 -8.71
CA GLY A 106 2.41 -15.83 -9.94
C GLY A 106 2.12 -17.24 -10.47
N VAL A 107 2.10 -18.25 -9.59
CA VAL A 107 1.73 -19.63 -9.97
C VAL A 107 0.30 -19.69 -10.50
N MET A 108 -0.64 -19.02 -9.83
CA MET A 108 -2.03 -18.93 -10.27
C MET A 108 -2.17 -18.23 -11.64
N GLU A 109 -1.37 -17.20 -11.88
CA GLU A 109 -1.37 -16.45 -13.14
C GLU A 109 -0.83 -17.28 -14.30
N VAL A 110 0.26 -18.04 -14.08
CA VAL A 110 0.79 -19.01 -15.06
C VAL A 110 -0.23 -20.11 -15.35
N TYR A 111 -0.87 -20.65 -14.31
CA TYR A 111 -1.93 -21.66 -14.46
C TYR A 111 -3.11 -21.11 -15.27
N SER A 112 -3.54 -19.90 -14.98
CA SER A 112 -4.64 -19.23 -15.70
C SER A 112 -4.28 -19.00 -17.17
N ALA A 113 -3.06 -18.51 -17.45
CA ALA A 113 -2.56 -18.32 -18.82
C ALA A 113 -2.57 -19.61 -19.61
N TRP A 114 -2.13 -20.72 -18.99
CA TRP A 114 -2.15 -22.03 -19.64
C TRP A 114 -3.57 -22.52 -19.95
N ARG A 115 -4.52 -22.24 -19.07
CA ARG A 115 -5.92 -22.64 -19.22
C ARG A 115 -6.63 -21.89 -20.35
N ILE A 116 -6.37 -20.57 -20.49
CA ILE A 116 -7.06 -19.71 -21.48
C ILE A 116 -6.30 -19.57 -22.82
N ARG A 117 -5.20 -20.32 -23.01
CA ARG A 117 -4.32 -20.18 -24.17
C ARG A 117 -5.01 -20.34 -25.54
N ASN A 118 -6.17 -21.01 -25.59
CA ASN A 118 -6.93 -21.22 -26.82
C ASN A 118 -8.04 -20.18 -27.06
N GLU A 119 -8.26 -19.25 -26.10
CA GLU A 119 -9.40 -18.33 -26.13
C GLU A 119 -8.96 -16.89 -26.37
N ILE A 120 -7.70 -16.50 -26.05
CA ILE A 120 -7.24 -15.11 -26.09
C ILE A 120 -5.86 -15.03 -26.77
N THR A 121 -5.70 -14.08 -27.71
CA THR A 121 -4.42 -13.73 -28.30
C THR A 121 -3.63 -12.86 -27.31
N GLY A 122 -2.44 -13.31 -26.90
CA GLY A 122 -1.57 -12.60 -25.94
C GLY A 122 -1.40 -13.31 -24.59
N GLU A 123 -1.85 -14.55 -24.47
CA GLU A 123 -1.69 -15.40 -23.28
C GLU A 123 -0.24 -15.55 -22.81
N TRP A 124 0.73 -15.45 -23.76
CA TRP A 124 2.15 -15.52 -23.44
C TRP A 124 2.64 -14.37 -22.57
N ILE A 125 2.03 -13.16 -22.67
CA ILE A 125 2.36 -12.02 -21.82
C ILE A 125 1.93 -12.32 -20.38
N LEU A 126 0.73 -12.89 -20.22
CA LEU A 126 0.21 -13.29 -18.90
C LEU A 126 1.09 -14.39 -18.29
N ALA A 127 1.49 -15.39 -19.09
CA ALA A 127 2.40 -16.44 -18.65
C ALA A 127 3.78 -15.88 -18.25
N ALA A 128 4.33 -14.95 -19.04
CA ALA A 128 5.62 -14.32 -18.75
C ALA A 128 5.56 -13.48 -17.47
N LEU A 129 4.50 -12.71 -17.27
CA LEU A 129 4.29 -11.94 -16.03
C LEU A 129 4.11 -12.84 -14.82
N GLY A 130 3.33 -13.92 -14.94
CA GLY A 130 3.16 -14.91 -13.88
C GLY A 130 4.49 -15.59 -13.53
N PHE A 131 5.28 -15.98 -14.54
CA PHE A 131 6.61 -16.56 -14.32
C PHE A 131 7.56 -15.57 -13.64
N LEU A 132 7.56 -14.30 -14.06
CA LEU A 132 8.36 -13.25 -13.43
C LEU A 132 7.99 -13.10 -11.95
N ARG A 133 6.69 -13.12 -11.60
CA ARG A 133 6.22 -13.08 -10.21
C ARG A 133 6.69 -14.30 -9.40
N VAL A 134 6.65 -15.50 -9.98
CA VAL A 134 7.17 -16.72 -9.32
C VAL A 134 8.66 -16.56 -8.99
N VAL A 135 9.45 -16.08 -9.94
CA VAL A 135 10.89 -15.83 -9.74
C VAL A 135 11.12 -14.78 -8.65
N VAL A 136 10.44 -13.63 -8.73
CA VAL A 136 10.56 -12.55 -7.75
C VAL A 136 10.11 -13.00 -6.35
N GLY A 137 8.97 -13.67 -6.24
CA GLY A 137 8.48 -14.22 -4.97
C GLY A 137 9.44 -15.25 -4.37
N GLY A 138 10.02 -16.11 -5.20
CA GLY A 138 11.04 -17.08 -4.80
C GLY A 138 12.31 -16.42 -4.28
N ILE A 139 12.78 -15.36 -4.94
CA ILE A 139 13.96 -14.59 -4.49
C ILE A 139 13.68 -13.92 -3.13
N ILE A 140 12.51 -13.31 -2.96
CA ILE A 140 12.13 -12.67 -1.69
C ILE A 140 12.11 -13.68 -0.54
N LEU A 141 11.58 -14.89 -0.77
CA LEU A 141 11.54 -15.94 0.25
C LEU A 141 12.94 -16.51 0.56
N ALA A 142 13.79 -16.67 -0.46
CA ALA A 142 15.15 -17.17 -0.28
C ALA A 142 16.08 -16.13 0.35
N MET A 143 15.87 -14.84 0.05
CA MET A 143 16.72 -13.73 0.47
C MET A 143 15.86 -12.57 1.00
N PRO A 144 15.35 -12.62 2.24
CA PRO A 144 14.46 -11.61 2.79
C PRO A 144 15.05 -10.19 2.81
N VAL A 145 16.36 -10.07 2.93
CA VAL A 145 17.08 -8.77 2.86
C VAL A 145 16.93 -8.12 1.49
N VAL A 146 16.99 -8.91 0.41
CA VAL A 146 16.73 -8.42 -0.96
C VAL A 146 15.28 -8.00 -1.10
N GLY A 147 14.37 -8.77 -0.51
CA GLY A 147 12.93 -8.42 -0.45
C GLY A 147 12.68 -7.11 0.28
N ALA A 148 13.39 -6.86 1.39
CA ALA A 148 13.33 -5.62 2.15
C ALA A 148 13.78 -4.42 1.31
N LEU A 149 14.95 -4.52 0.68
CA LEU A 149 15.49 -3.48 -0.20
C LEU A 149 14.55 -3.20 -1.38
N LEU A 150 14.03 -4.24 -2.03
CA LEU A 150 13.08 -4.10 -3.12
C LEU A 150 11.80 -3.38 -2.66
N THR A 151 11.27 -3.75 -1.49
CA THR A 151 10.10 -3.09 -0.90
C THR A 151 10.37 -1.60 -0.62
N ALA A 152 11.53 -1.27 -0.05
CA ALA A 152 11.91 0.12 0.21
C ALA A 152 12.03 0.94 -1.08
N VAL A 153 12.67 0.39 -2.12
CA VAL A 153 12.82 1.06 -3.43
C VAL A 153 11.46 1.26 -4.11
N LEU A 154 10.59 0.25 -4.10
CA LEU A 154 9.26 0.35 -4.69
C LEU A 154 8.40 1.37 -3.93
N PHE A 155 8.47 1.40 -2.61
CA PHE A 155 7.79 2.39 -1.79
C PHE A 155 8.29 3.81 -2.09
N ALA A 156 9.61 4.01 -2.17
CA ALA A 156 10.22 5.29 -2.52
C ALA A 156 9.80 5.75 -3.93
N ALA A 157 9.84 4.86 -4.91
CA ALA A 157 9.40 5.16 -6.27
C ALA A 157 7.91 5.55 -6.32
N TRP A 158 7.05 4.81 -5.62
CA TRP A 158 5.63 5.13 -5.52
C TRP A 158 5.39 6.49 -4.83
N ALA A 159 6.10 6.77 -3.73
CA ALA A 159 6.00 8.04 -3.00
C ALA A 159 6.45 9.22 -3.88
N LEU A 160 7.54 9.07 -4.64
CA LEU A 160 8.02 10.09 -5.59
C LEU A 160 7.02 10.33 -6.72
N LEU A 161 6.56 9.27 -7.38
CA LEU A 161 5.62 9.38 -8.50
C LEU A 161 4.30 10.00 -8.06
N SER A 162 3.74 9.54 -6.95
CA SER A 162 2.49 10.07 -6.39
C SER A 162 2.67 11.52 -5.90
N GLY A 163 3.82 11.84 -5.30
CA GLY A 163 4.17 13.18 -4.86
C GLY A 163 4.30 14.17 -6.03
N ILE A 164 5.00 13.78 -7.10
CA ILE A 164 5.12 14.58 -8.33
C ILE A 164 3.76 14.80 -8.98
N ALA A 165 2.93 13.73 -9.08
CA ALA A 165 1.61 13.83 -9.66
C ALA A 165 0.70 14.77 -8.84
N ALA A 166 0.69 14.65 -7.51
CA ALA A 166 -0.09 15.50 -6.63
C ALA A 166 0.37 16.97 -6.70
N LEU A 167 1.67 17.22 -6.76
CA LEU A 167 2.22 18.56 -6.91
C LEU A 167 1.83 19.19 -8.26
N ALA A 168 1.97 18.42 -9.35
CA ALA A 168 1.59 18.88 -10.69
C ALA A 168 0.10 19.22 -10.77
N LEU A 169 -0.78 18.38 -10.18
CA LEU A 169 -2.21 18.64 -10.09
C LEU A 169 -2.52 19.88 -9.25
N GLY A 170 -1.87 20.02 -8.09
CA GLY A 170 -2.02 21.20 -7.23
C GLY A 170 -1.66 22.50 -7.93
N LEU A 171 -0.54 22.50 -8.66
CA LEU A 171 -0.08 23.69 -9.43
C LEU A 171 -1.03 24.00 -10.61
N ARG A 172 -1.55 22.99 -11.32
CA ARG A 172 -2.55 23.20 -12.39
C ARG A 172 -3.84 23.81 -11.86
N LEU A 173 -4.33 23.32 -10.71
CA LEU A 173 -5.54 23.88 -10.07
C LEU A 173 -5.33 25.34 -9.63
N ARG A 174 -4.12 25.70 -9.19
CA ARG A 174 -3.76 27.11 -8.88
C ARG A 174 -3.87 27.99 -10.12
N GLN A 175 -3.33 27.56 -11.27
CA GLN A 175 -3.36 28.32 -12.53
C GLN A 175 -4.80 28.55 -13.04
N LEU A 176 -5.66 27.54 -12.95
CA LEU A 176 -7.07 27.68 -13.32
C LEU A 176 -7.81 28.71 -12.45
N ARG A 177 -7.47 28.78 -11.17
CA ARG A 177 -8.06 29.78 -10.26
C ARG A 177 -7.64 31.21 -10.61
N THR A 178 -6.37 31.44 -10.93
CA THR A 178 -5.87 32.78 -11.33
C THR A 178 -6.45 33.21 -12.66
N GLY A 179 -6.63 32.31 -13.63
CA GLY A 179 -7.26 32.60 -14.93
C GLY A 179 -8.72 32.98 -14.84
N MET A 180 -9.50 32.36 -13.91
CA MET A 180 -10.90 32.73 -13.70
C MET A 180 -11.11 34.07 -12.99
N SER A 181 -10.15 34.50 -12.17
CA SER A 181 -10.24 35.80 -11.48
C SER A 181 -9.97 36.98 -12.43
N THR A 182 -9.19 36.79 -13.49
CA THR A 182 -8.91 37.82 -14.50
C THR A 182 -10.00 37.94 -15.54
N ALA A 183 -10.71 36.83 -15.87
CA ALA A 183 -11.83 36.83 -16.82
C ALA A 183 -13.14 37.40 -16.25
N GLY A 184 -13.27 37.48 -14.92
CA GLY A 184 -14.46 38.09 -14.25
C GLY A 184 -14.32 39.59 -13.94
N ALA A 185 -13.18 40.21 -14.26
CA ALA A 185 -12.89 41.63 -14.02
C ALA A 185 -12.94 42.49 -15.30
N SER A 186 -13.26 41.91 -16.46
CA SER A 186 -13.52 42.58 -17.75
C SER A 186 -15.02 42.53 -18.06
#